data_10dd5743fa421aeba2d0bb6eee3940a0
#
_entry.id   10dd5743fa421aeba2d0bb6eee3940a0
#
_cell.length_a   1.000
_cell.length_b   1.000
_cell.length_c   1.000
_cell.angle_alpha   90.00
_cell.angle_beta   90.00
_cell.angle_gamma   90.00
#
_symmetry.space_group_name_H-M   'P 1'
#
loop_
_entity.id
_entity.type
_entity.pdbx_description
1 polymer ?
#
loop_
_entity_poly.entity_id
_entity_poly.type
_entity_poly.pdbx_seq_one_letter_code
_entity_poly.pdbx_strand_id
1 'polypeptide(L)'
;DHILGFFRIWEIPTHAVHGLLGYFNPALPYSADELRGMGFDTQGGRYTTPAPDEHTLGELFGDLAGEVRATCMKEGRLLPAYATQRKVAARFPGDDEHQTRLREGLMALLDDVLFIEDPRRKGYFHPRIAPHSTHAYRRLDGERRATFDRLYTDFFYHRHNRFWQESALRKLPVLLSATEMLTCGEDLGMIPDSVPETMHELQILSLEIQRMPKTPGELFADPAHYPYFSVCTTSTHDMNPLRAWWEEDRELTARFYHEALGIGGDVPYFCEPWICRRILDMHLNSPAMLTILPLQD
;
A
#
# COMPACT_ATOMS: atom_id res chain seq x y z
N ASP A 1 9.85 -3.86 9.63
CA ASP A 1 10.63 -2.61 9.49
C ASP A 1 11.18 -2.56 8.10
N HIS A 2 10.80 -1.55 7.34
CA HIS A 2 11.38 -1.33 6.03
C HIS A 2 12.86 -1.04 6.20
N ILE A 3 13.65 -1.90 5.64
CA ILE A 3 15.11 -2.01 5.73
C ILE A 3 15.87 -0.68 5.66
N LEU A 4 15.20 0.37 5.22
CA LEU A 4 15.92 1.55 4.77
C LEU A 4 15.54 2.84 5.47
N GLY A 5 14.59 2.82 6.39
CA GLY A 5 14.08 4.08 6.92
C GLY A 5 13.70 5.07 5.81
N PHE A 6 13.41 4.52 4.64
CA PHE A 6 13.10 5.26 3.43
C PHE A 6 11.68 5.78 3.48
N PHE A 7 10.77 4.94 3.96
CA PHE A 7 9.41 5.30 4.22
C PHE A 7 9.25 5.85 5.63
N ARG A 8 8.37 6.82 5.78
CA ARG A 8 7.88 7.27 7.08
C ARG A 8 6.46 6.79 7.24
N ILE A 9 6.21 6.10 8.33
CA ILE A 9 4.85 5.81 8.75
C ILE A 9 4.32 7.07 9.39
N TRP A 10 3.23 7.59 8.89
CA TRP A 10 2.50 8.69 9.50
C TRP A 10 1.19 8.21 10.04
N GLU A 11 0.97 8.54 11.28
CA GLU A 11 -0.36 8.45 11.85
C GLU A 11 -1.23 9.51 11.18
N ILE A 12 -1.86 9.14 10.07
CA ILE A 12 -2.92 9.93 9.50
C ILE A 12 -4.13 9.74 10.39
N PRO A 13 -4.98 10.74 10.51
CA PRO A 13 -6.17 10.65 11.33
C PRO A 13 -7.25 9.72 10.74
N THR A 14 -6.84 8.59 10.18
CA THR A 14 -7.70 7.53 9.70
C THR A 14 -7.50 6.31 10.58
N HIS A 15 -8.53 5.59 10.89
CA HIS A 15 -8.47 4.33 11.65
C HIS A 15 -7.78 4.40 13.03
N ALA A 16 -7.64 5.57 13.62
CA ALA A 16 -7.02 5.74 14.93
C ALA A 16 -7.66 4.89 16.04
N VAL A 17 -8.94 4.56 15.91
CA VAL A 17 -9.68 3.68 16.83
C VAL A 17 -9.30 2.22 16.68
N HIS A 18 -8.95 1.79 15.48
CA HIS A 18 -8.66 0.39 15.15
C HIS A 18 -7.17 0.06 15.14
N GLY A 19 -6.35 0.96 15.68
CA GLY A 19 -4.90 0.75 15.76
C GLY A 19 -4.19 0.80 14.40
N LEU A 20 -4.86 1.23 13.37
CA LEU A 20 -4.31 1.44 12.05
C LEU A 20 -4.18 2.94 11.84
N LEU A 21 -3.40 3.34 11.08
CA LEU A 21 -2.48 3.14 10.01
C LEU A 21 -1.82 4.46 9.77
N GLY A 22 -0.58 4.47 9.75
CA GLY A 22 0.10 5.50 9.02
C GLY A 22 0.01 5.14 7.53
N TYR A 23 0.06 6.11 6.65
CA TYR A 23 0.46 5.88 5.28
C TYR A 23 1.98 5.80 5.23
N PHE A 24 2.49 4.89 4.42
CA PHE A 24 3.90 4.89 4.09
C PHE A 24 4.15 6.02 3.09
N ASN A 25 4.95 6.99 3.49
CA ASN A 25 5.31 8.10 2.62
C ASN A 25 6.82 8.15 2.42
N PRO A 26 7.29 8.20 1.17
CA PRO A 26 8.69 8.43 0.86
C PRO A 26 9.20 9.74 1.46
N ALA A 27 10.53 9.83 1.67
CA ALA A 27 11.16 10.89 2.44
C ALA A 27 11.18 12.28 1.77
N LEU A 28 10.92 12.37 0.46
CA LEU A 28 11.04 13.60 -0.34
C LEU A 28 9.67 14.13 -0.79
N PRO A 29 8.91 14.81 0.09
CA PRO A 29 7.63 15.41 -0.30
C PRO A 29 7.83 16.52 -1.34
N TYR A 30 6.76 16.85 -2.04
CA TYR A 30 6.70 18.01 -2.91
C TYR A 30 6.50 19.29 -2.09
N SER A 31 7.14 20.38 -2.48
CA SER A 31 6.82 21.71 -1.94
C SER A 31 5.49 22.22 -2.52
N ALA A 32 4.87 23.18 -1.85
CA ALA A 32 3.67 23.87 -2.36
C ALA A 32 3.89 24.49 -3.72
N ASP A 33 5.10 25.01 -4.00
CA ASP A 33 5.43 25.64 -5.28
C ASP A 33 5.59 24.60 -6.40
N GLU A 34 6.21 23.45 -6.13
CA GLU A 34 6.25 22.34 -7.09
C GLU A 34 4.83 21.90 -7.46
N LEU A 35 3.96 21.68 -6.46
CA LEU A 35 2.57 21.30 -6.70
C LEU A 35 1.79 22.35 -7.49
N ARG A 36 1.98 23.63 -7.16
CA ARG A 36 1.35 24.74 -7.88
C ARG A 36 1.80 24.78 -9.35
N GLY A 37 3.09 24.56 -9.61
CA GLY A 37 3.63 24.45 -10.97
C GLY A 37 3.01 23.28 -11.76
N MET A 38 2.53 22.24 -11.10
CA MET A 38 1.81 21.10 -11.69
C MET A 38 0.28 21.30 -11.73
N GLY A 39 -0.24 22.46 -11.33
CA GLY A 39 -1.68 22.76 -11.34
C GLY A 39 -2.43 22.40 -10.06
N PHE A 40 -1.72 22.02 -9.00
CA PHE A 40 -2.30 21.71 -7.68
C PHE A 40 -1.97 22.80 -6.67
N ASP A 41 -2.77 23.82 -6.60
CA ASP A 41 -2.65 24.86 -5.57
C ASP A 41 -3.26 24.37 -4.25
N THR A 42 -2.43 24.16 -3.24
CA THR A 42 -2.82 23.66 -1.92
C THR A 42 -3.24 24.78 -0.94
N GLN A 43 -3.26 26.03 -1.38
CA GLN A 43 -3.67 27.16 -0.52
C GLN A 43 -5.09 26.96 0.03
N GLY A 44 -5.28 27.40 1.26
CA GLY A 44 -6.57 27.30 1.94
C GLY A 44 -7.05 25.87 2.19
N GLY A 45 -6.16 24.88 2.15
CA GLY A 45 -6.50 23.47 2.38
C GLY A 45 -7.07 22.76 1.14
N ARG A 46 -6.99 23.37 -0.03
CA ARG A 46 -7.43 22.73 -1.27
C ARG A 46 -6.63 21.46 -1.52
N TYR A 47 -7.32 20.37 -1.82
CA TYR A 47 -6.78 19.00 -1.99
C TYR A 47 -6.18 18.35 -0.73
N THR A 48 -6.04 19.07 0.39
CA THR A 48 -5.42 18.59 1.63
C THR A 48 -6.40 18.50 2.79
N THR A 49 -7.60 19.03 2.63
CA THR A 49 -8.72 18.91 3.57
C THR A 49 -9.97 18.49 2.82
N PRO A 50 -10.84 17.67 3.43
CA PRO A 50 -12.08 17.25 2.80
C PRO A 50 -12.96 18.46 2.44
N ALA A 51 -13.50 18.44 1.23
CA ALA A 51 -14.46 19.41 0.74
C ALA A 51 -15.59 18.67 -0.01
N PRO A 52 -16.46 17.94 0.72
CA PRO A 52 -17.49 17.12 0.11
C PRO A 52 -18.55 17.98 -0.57
N ASP A 53 -19.03 17.52 -1.70
CA ASP A 53 -20.28 17.96 -2.31
C ASP A 53 -21.48 17.15 -1.79
N GLU A 54 -22.67 17.50 -2.25
CA GLU A 54 -23.89 16.82 -1.85
C GLU A 54 -23.91 15.34 -2.24
N HIS A 55 -23.31 15.00 -3.36
CA HIS A 55 -23.20 13.62 -3.83
C HIS A 55 -22.31 12.80 -2.88
N THR A 56 -21.15 13.31 -2.54
CA THR A 56 -20.21 12.68 -1.58
C THR A 56 -20.86 12.49 -0.21
N LEU A 57 -21.59 13.51 0.29
CA LEU A 57 -22.32 13.38 1.55
C LEU A 57 -23.43 12.33 1.46
N GLY A 58 -24.16 12.27 0.35
CA GLY A 58 -25.18 11.26 0.11
C GLY A 58 -24.62 9.85 0.07
N GLU A 59 -23.50 9.63 -0.62
CA GLU A 59 -22.85 8.31 -0.70
C GLU A 59 -22.30 7.84 0.65
N LEU A 60 -21.67 8.73 1.42
CA LEU A 60 -21.04 8.36 2.70
C LEU A 60 -22.03 8.22 3.86
N PHE A 61 -23.12 9.00 3.86
CA PHE A 61 -23.99 9.11 5.03
C PHE A 61 -25.46 8.73 4.77
N GLY A 62 -25.89 8.68 3.51
CA GLY A 62 -27.26 8.38 3.16
C GLY A 62 -28.25 9.37 3.81
N ASP A 63 -29.19 8.86 4.59
CA ASP A 63 -30.19 9.62 5.36
C ASP A 63 -29.60 10.51 6.45
N LEU A 64 -28.38 10.24 6.92
CA LEU A 64 -27.67 11.06 7.92
C LEU A 64 -26.93 12.27 7.32
N ALA A 65 -26.89 12.43 5.99
CA ALA A 65 -26.18 13.54 5.33
C ALA A 65 -26.62 14.92 5.82
N GLY A 66 -27.93 15.09 6.06
CA GLY A 66 -28.52 16.32 6.59
C GLY A 66 -28.02 16.64 8.01
N GLU A 67 -27.97 15.64 8.88
CA GLU A 67 -27.45 15.76 10.23
C GLU A 67 -25.96 16.14 10.23
N VAL A 68 -25.15 15.44 9.44
CA VAL A 68 -23.70 15.73 9.31
C VAL A 68 -23.46 17.17 8.88
N ARG A 69 -24.21 17.64 7.87
CA ARG A 69 -24.12 19.01 7.41
C ARG A 69 -24.46 20.01 8.50
N ALA A 70 -25.52 19.80 9.26
CA ALA A 70 -25.99 20.71 10.29
C ALA A 70 -25.11 20.71 11.54
N THR A 71 -24.55 19.56 11.92
CA THR A 71 -23.86 19.40 13.21
C THR A 71 -22.34 19.31 13.13
N CYS A 72 -21.82 18.75 12.02
CA CYS A 72 -20.38 18.48 11.85
C CYS A 72 -19.67 19.46 10.92
N MET A 73 -20.41 20.27 10.16
CA MET A 73 -19.85 21.13 9.12
C MET A 73 -20.22 22.60 9.28
N LYS A 74 -19.38 23.47 8.75
CA LYS A 74 -19.64 24.88 8.54
C LYS A 74 -18.98 25.33 7.24
N GLU A 75 -19.75 26.07 6.39
CA GLU A 75 -19.25 26.58 5.11
C GLU A 75 -18.61 25.49 4.23
N GLY A 76 -19.23 24.30 4.20
CA GLY A 76 -18.74 23.17 3.39
C GLY A 76 -17.50 22.45 3.95
N ARG A 77 -17.06 22.76 5.17
CA ARG A 77 -15.88 22.14 5.81
C ARG A 77 -16.23 21.54 7.14
N LEU A 78 -15.51 20.50 7.53
CA LEU A 78 -15.64 19.92 8.86
C LEU A 78 -15.24 20.93 9.95
N LEU A 79 -16.02 20.98 11.01
CA LEU A 79 -15.68 21.75 12.20
C LEU A 79 -14.42 21.20 12.87
N PRO A 80 -13.61 22.03 13.57
CA PRO A 80 -12.38 21.60 14.25
C PRO A 80 -12.57 20.42 15.23
N ALA A 81 -13.79 20.24 15.73
CA ALA A 81 -14.14 19.11 16.60
C ALA A 81 -14.14 17.75 15.88
N TYR A 82 -14.22 17.75 14.55
CA TYR A 82 -14.26 16.55 13.67
C TYR A 82 -13.08 16.51 12.73
N ALA A 83 -12.06 17.34 12.91
CA ALA A 83 -10.95 17.50 11.97
C ALA A 83 -9.90 16.38 12.01
N THR A 84 -10.06 15.36 12.87
CA THR A 84 -9.21 14.18 12.93
C THR A 84 -10.03 12.96 13.32
N GLN A 85 -9.63 11.78 12.89
CA GLN A 85 -10.33 10.54 13.26
C GLN A 85 -10.32 10.28 14.75
N ARG A 86 -9.24 10.63 15.44
CA ARG A 86 -9.19 10.54 16.92
C ARG A 86 -10.27 11.40 17.58
N LYS A 87 -10.53 12.61 17.06
CA LYS A 87 -11.62 13.47 17.55
C LYS A 87 -12.98 12.90 17.19
N VAL A 88 -13.15 12.37 16.00
CA VAL A 88 -14.38 11.69 15.59
C VAL A 88 -14.66 10.50 16.50
N ALA A 89 -13.68 9.64 16.72
CA ALA A 89 -13.80 8.50 17.62
C ALA A 89 -14.19 8.90 19.05
N ALA A 90 -13.56 9.93 19.57
CA ALA A 90 -13.89 10.46 20.92
C ALA A 90 -15.30 11.05 20.99
N ARG A 91 -15.84 11.54 19.87
CA ARG A 91 -17.18 12.14 19.79
C ARG A 91 -18.29 11.10 19.67
N PHE A 92 -17.98 9.99 19.01
CA PHE A 92 -18.90 8.88 18.78
C PHE A 92 -18.32 7.57 19.35
N PRO A 93 -18.27 7.43 20.69
CA PRO A 93 -17.64 6.27 21.33
C PRO A 93 -18.57 5.03 21.38
N GLY A 94 -19.85 5.21 21.10
CA GLY A 94 -20.84 4.12 21.15
C GLY A 94 -20.80 3.17 19.96
N ASP A 95 -21.34 1.99 20.15
CA ASP A 95 -21.42 0.92 19.14
C ASP A 95 -22.83 0.74 18.56
N ASP A 96 -23.76 1.67 18.87
CA ASP A 96 -25.06 1.68 18.21
C ASP A 96 -24.90 2.05 16.74
N GLU A 97 -25.87 1.62 15.92
CA GLU A 97 -25.84 1.78 14.46
C GLU A 97 -25.67 3.24 14.03
N HIS A 98 -26.37 4.17 14.68
CA HIS A 98 -26.31 5.59 14.36
C HIS A 98 -24.90 6.18 14.58
N GLN A 99 -24.31 5.97 15.77
CA GLN A 99 -22.96 6.45 16.06
C GLN A 99 -21.90 5.77 15.18
N THR A 100 -22.07 4.49 14.92
CA THR A 100 -21.15 3.73 14.04
C THR A 100 -21.17 4.30 12.64
N ARG A 101 -22.34 4.52 12.04
CA ARG A 101 -22.48 5.12 10.71
C ARG A 101 -21.88 6.53 10.62
N LEU A 102 -22.14 7.38 11.63
CA LEU A 102 -21.53 8.71 11.67
C LEU A 102 -20.02 8.65 11.81
N ARG A 103 -19.50 7.80 12.68
CA ARG A 103 -18.07 7.62 12.90
C ARG A 103 -17.36 7.14 11.63
N GLU A 104 -17.85 6.08 11.02
CA GLU A 104 -17.25 5.50 9.81
C GLU A 104 -17.33 6.47 8.63
N GLY A 105 -18.47 7.11 8.41
CA GLY A 105 -18.63 8.09 7.35
C GLY A 105 -17.74 9.31 7.52
N LEU A 106 -17.60 9.85 8.75
CA LEU A 106 -16.69 10.97 9.01
C LEU A 106 -15.21 10.58 8.89
N MET A 107 -14.85 9.35 9.26
CA MET A 107 -13.49 8.83 9.06
C MET A 107 -13.18 8.68 7.58
N ALA A 108 -14.10 8.11 6.79
CA ALA A 108 -13.97 8.01 5.35
C ALA A 108 -13.90 9.39 4.67
N LEU A 109 -14.68 10.35 5.16
CA LEU A 109 -14.62 11.73 4.66
C LEU A 109 -13.26 12.39 4.94
N LEU A 110 -12.66 12.14 6.11
CA LEU A 110 -11.32 12.67 6.44
C LEU A 110 -10.23 12.09 5.52
N ASP A 111 -10.44 10.90 4.99
CA ASP A 111 -9.54 10.26 4.03
C ASP A 111 -9.69 10.78 2.59
N ASP A 112 -10.74 11.55 2.32
CA ASP A 112 -11.06 12.04 0.97
C ASP A 112 -10.22 13.27 0.60
N VAL A 113 -8.91 13.06 0.50
CA VAL A 113 -7.91 14.07 0.14
C VAL A 113 -6.95 13.55 -0.92
N LEU A 114 -6.27 14.44 -1.64
CA LEU A 114 -5.24 14.06 -2.61
C LEU A 114 -3.82 14.16 -2.06
N PHE A 115 -3.60 15.09 -1.15
CA PHE A 115 -2.30 15.35 -0.56
C PHE A 115 -2.38 15.43 0.96
N ILE A 116 -1.31 15.04 1.61
CA ILE A 116 -1.13 15.08 3.05
C ILE A 116 0.04 15.99 3.36
N GLU A 117 -0.20 17.03 4.15
CA GLU A 117 0.88 17.94 4.56
C GLU A 117 1.87 17.21 5.48
N ASP A 118 3.17 17.43 5.23
CA ASP A 118 4.24 16.87 6.07
C ASP A 118 4.15 17.46 7.48
N PRO A 119 3.94 16.65 8.53
CA PRO A 119 3.79 17.15 9.90
C PRO A 119 5.04 17.83 10.44
N ARG A 120 6.20 17.60 9.83
CA ARG A 120 7.49 18.18 10.24
C ARG A 120 7.93 19.33 9.36
N ARG A 121 7.39 19.45 8.14
CA ARG A 121 7.77 20.47 7.15
C ARG A 121 6.54 21.12 6.57
N LYS A 122 6.09 22.21 7.19
CA LYS A 122 4.96 22.97 6.72
C LYS A 122 5.15 23.46 5.28
N GLY A 123 4.12 23.36 4.45
CA GLY A 123 4.20 23.69 3.02
C GLY A 123 4.83 22.62 2.15
N TYR A 124 5.06 21.42 2.70
CA TYR A 124 5.47 20.23 1.95
C TYR A 124 4.39 19.15 2.04
N PHE A 125 4.18 18.44 0.94
CA PHE A 125 3.03 17.55 0.79
C PHE A 125 3.43 16.22 0.18
N HIS A 126 2.77 15.17 0.62
CA HIS A 126 2.87 13.83 0.07
C HIS A 126 1.58 13.49 -0.68
N PRO A 127 1.65 12.94 -1.89
CA PRO A 127 0.48 12.33 -2.51
C PRO A 127 -0.07 11.22 -1.60
N ARG A 128 -1.39 11.18 -1.47
CA ARG A 128 -2.05 10.10 -0.74
C ARG A 128 -1.87 8.78 -1.48
N ILE A 129 -1.58 7.70 -0.75
CA ILE A 129 -1.58 6.35 -1.32
C ILE A 129 -3.00 5.92 -1.70
N ALA A 130 -3.16 5.13 -2.77
CA ALA A 130 -4.44 4.64 -3.28
C ALA A 130 -5.51 5.75 -3.45
N PRO A 131 -5.22 6.86 -4.14
CA PRO A 131 -6.14 7.99 -4.27
C PRO A 131 -7.33 7.70 -5.18
N HIS A 132 -7.20 6.72 -6.09
CA HIS A 132 -8.14 6.45 -7.18
C HIS A 132 -9.55 6.10 -6.71
N SER A 133 -9.70 5.57 -5.50
CA SER A 133 -10.99 5.28 -4.87
C SER A 133 -11.66 6.49 -4.22
N THR A 134 -10.95 7.62 -4.07
CA THR A 134 -11.48 8.81 -3.39
C THR A 134 -12.41 9.64 -4.29
N HIS A 135 -13.37 10.34 -3.68
CA HIS A 135 -14.19 11.31 -4.38
C HIS A 135 -13.34 12.51 -4.85
N ALA A 136 -12.35 12.92 -4.06
CA ALA A 136 -11.41 13.98 -4.40
C ALA A 136 -10.71 13.71 -5.74
N TYR A 137 -10.27 12.48 -5.99
CA TYR A 137 -9.67 12.08 -7.26
C TYR A 137 -10.71 12.01 -8.38
N ARG A 138 -11.86 11.41 -8.13
CA ARG A 138 -12.93 11.27 -9.14
C ARG A 138 -13.45 12.62 -9.64
N ARG A 139 -13.40 13.68 -8.82
CA ARG A 139 -13.81 15.04 -9.17
C ARG A 139 -12.77 15.81 -9.97
N LEU A 140 -11.56 15.30 -10.15
CA LEU A 140 -10.57 15.91 -11.04
C LEU A 140 -11.05 15.82 -12.50
N ASP A 141 -10.85 16.89 -13.25
CA ASP A 141 -10.97 16.85 -14.70
C ASP A 141 -9.91 15.93 -15.32
N GLY A 142 -10.06 15.58 -16.58
CA GLY A 142 -9.18 14.63 -17.26
C GLY A 142 -7.70 15.06 -17.27
N GLU A 143 -7.44 16.35 -17.46
CA GLU A 143 -6.07 16.90 -17.49
C GLU A 143 -5.41 16.84 -16.10
N ARG A 144 -6.11 17.26 -15.06
CA ARG A 144 -5.63 17.20 -13.69
C ARG A 144 -5.47 15.75 -13.21
N ARG A 145 -6.37 14.86 -13.60
CA ARG A 145 -6.25 13.43 -13.29
C ARG A 145 -4.99 12.85 -13.90
N ALA A 146 -4.75 13.05 -15.20
CA ALA A 146 -3.53 12.59 -15.86
C ALA A 146 -2.25 13.20 -15.26
N THR A 147 -2.31 14.45 -14.81
CA THR A 147 -1.17 15.08 -14.13
C THR A 147 -0.95 14.51 -12.75
N PHE A 148 -2.02 14.22 -11.99
CA PHE A 148 -1.91 13.58 -10.70
C PHE A 148 -1.35 12.16 -10.82
N ASP A 149 -1.77 11.39 -11.82
CA ASP A 149 -1.27 10.02 -12.05
C ASP A 149 0.22 10.01 -12.36
N ARG A 150 0.71 10.95 -13.18
CA ARG A 150 2.16 11.12 -13.41
C ARG A 150 2.91 11.51 -12.14
N LEU A 151 2.36 12.45 -11.37
CA LEU A 151 2.93 12.89 -10.10
C LEU A 151 2.97 11.73 -9.09
N TYR A 152 1.91 10.94 -9.02
CA TYR A 152 1.81 9.74 -8.17
C TYR A 152 2.88 8.72 -8.54
N THR A 153 3.00 8.40 -9.83
CA THR A 153 4.01 7.46 -10.34
C THR A 153 5.43 7.96 -10.05
N ASP A 154 5.71 9.24 -10.35
CA ASP A 154 7.00 9.85 -10.02
C ASP A 154 7.30 9.73 -8.52
N PHE A 155 6.35 10.10 -7.68
CA PHE A 155 6.53 10.11 -6.23
C PHE A 155 6.85 8.73 -5.66
N PHE A 156 6.10 7.69 -6.02
CA PHE A 156 6.22 6.38 -5.41
C PHE A 156 7.29 5.50 -6.06
N TYR A 157 7.66 5.73 -7.33
CA TYR A 157 8.54 4.83 -8.07
C TYR A 157 9.84 5.46 -8.56
N HIS A 158 9.93 6.81 -8.72
CA HIS A 158 11.09 7.44 -9.35
C HIS A 158 11.79 8.49 -8.50
N ARG A 159 11.06 9.41 -7.88
CA ARG A 159 11.60 10.58 -7.16
C ARG A 159 12.65 10.24 -6.11
N HIS A 160 12.56 9.06 -5.53
CA HIS A 160 13.39 8.64 -4.40
C HIS A 160 14.54 7.73 -4.80
N ASN A 161 14.65 7.30 -6.05
CA ASN A 161 15.62 6.31 -6.52
C ASN A 161 17.05 6.68 -6.08
N ARG A 162 17.49 7.89 -6.43
CA ARG A 162 18.84 8.37 -6.07
C ARG A 162 19.03 8.49 -4.56
N PHE A 163 18.09 9.10 -3.88
CA PHE A 163 18.15 9.27 -2.41
C PHE A 163 18.21 7.92 -1.68
N TRP A 164 17.41 6.98 -2.12
CA TRP A 164 17.39 5.64 -1.56
C TRP A 164 18.72 4.92 -1.82
N GLN A 165 19.20 4.91 -3.06
CA GLN A 165 20.44 4.26 -3.46
C GLN A 165 21.64 4.82 -2.68
N GLU A 166 21.81 6.14 -2.62
CA GLU A 166 22.87 6.78 -1.85
C GLU A 166 22.79 6.43 -0.35
N SER A 167 21.59 6.35 0.21
CA SER A 167 21.38 5.97 1.60
C SER A 167 21.68 4.49 1.85
N ALA A 168 21.29 3.61 0.94
CA ALA A 168 21.54 2.18 1.01
C ALA A 168 23.04 1.88 0.94
N LEU A 169 23.73 2.41 -0.07
CA LEU A 169 25.18 2.22 -0.27
C LEU A 169 26.03 2.76 0.89
N ARG A 170 25.49 3.70 1.65
CA ARG A 170 26.17 4.20 2.87
C ARG A 170 25.92 3.35 4.10
N LYS A 171 24.70 2.80 4.25
CA LYS A 171 24.27 2.13 5.49
C LYS A 171 24.43 0.61 5.43
N LEU A 172 24.04 0.00 4.32
CA LEU A 172 23.99 -1.46 4.20
C LEU A 172 25.40 -2.11 4.25
N PRO A 173 26.48 -1.54 3.69
CA PRO A 173 27.81 -2.12 3.86
C PRO A 173 28.24 -2.23 5.33
N VAL A 174 27.82 -1.30 6.19
CA VAL A 174 28.10 -1.38 7.64
C VAL A 174 27.40 -2.58 8.26
N LEU A 175 26.14 -2.82 7.89
CA LEU A 175 25.39 -3.99 8.33
C LEU A 175 26.04 -5.29 7.83
N LEU A 176 26.37 -5.35 6.55
CA LEU A 176 26.97 -6.52 5.92
C LEU A 176 28.34 -6.87 6.51
N SER A 177 29.14 -5.86 6.88
CA SER A 177 30.45 -6.07 7.51
C SER A 177 30.39 -6.51 8.99
N ALA A 178 29.22 -6.36 9.62
CA ALA A 178 29.02 -6.71 11.03
C ALA A 178 28.73 -8.21 11.25
N THR A 179 28.53 -8.99 10.20
CA THR A 179 28.16 -10.41 10.28
C THR A 179 28.67 -11.18 9.07
N GLU A 180 28.93 -12.47 9.25
CA GLU A 180 29.22 -13.42 8.16
C GLU A 180 27.94 -14.12 7.65
N MET A 181 26.77 -13.75 8.16
CA MET A 181 25.50 -14.31 7.71
C MET A 181 25.14 -13.81 6.31
N LEU A 182 24.57 -14.69 5.51
CA LEU A 182 23.97 -14.32 4.24
C LEU A 182 22.77 -13.42 4.48
N THR A 183 22.79 -12.24 3.90
CA THR A 183 21.75 -11.23 4.11
C THR A 183 20.67 -11.36 3.03
N CYS A 184 19.40 -11.41 3.47
CA CYS A 184 18.23 -11.34 2.60
C CYS A 184 17.50 -10.03 2.87
N GLY A 185 16.99 -9.40 1.82
CA GLY A 185 16.13 -8.23 1.89
C GLY A 185 14.69 -8.61 1.55
N GLU A 186 13.74 -8.11 2.32
CA GLU A 186 12.34 -8.10 1.91
C GLU A 186 12.15 -6.89 0.97
N ASP A 187 11.87 -7.16 -0.30
CA ASP A 187 11.76 -6.20 -1.38
C ASP A 187 10.42 -6.36 -2.14
N LEU A 188 9.36 -6.55 -1.38
CA LEU A 188 7.99 -6.69 -1.90
C LEU A 188 7.27 -5.34 -1.94
N GLY A 189 6.24 -5.26 -2.80
CA GLY A 189 5.35 -4.10 -2.89
C GLY A 189 5.95 -2.90 -3.64
N MET A 190 5.71 -1.69 -3.12
CA MET A 190 6.12 -0.45 -3.78
C MET A 190 7.58 -0.10 -3.44
N ILE A 191 8.51 -0.59 -4.23
CA ILE A 191 9.93 -0.31 -4.07
C ILE A 191 10.44 0.62 -5.19
N PRO A 192 11.44 1.49 -4.94
CA PRO A 192 12.11 2.25 -5.98
C PRO A 192 12.83 1.36 -7.00
N ASP A 193 12.88 1.78 -8.27
CA ASP A 193 13.52 1.01 -9.35
C ASP A 193 15.01 0.69 -9.09
N SER A 194 15.68 1.53 -8.28
CA SER A 194 17.09 1.32 -7.90
C SER A 194 17.32 0.20 -6.87
N VAL A 195 16.24 -0.36 -6.27
CA VAL A 195 16.38 -1.39 -5.21
C VAL A 195 16.98 -2.68 -5.73
N PRO A 196 16.49 -3.30 -6.83
CA PRO A 196 17.05 -4.55 -7.33
C PRO A 196 18.54 -4.45 -7.69
N GLU A 197 18.95 -3.37 -8.36
CA GLU A 197 20.35 -3.13 -8.73
C GLU A 197 21.23 -2.98 -7.49
N THR A 198 20.80 -2.21 -6.49
CA THR A 198 21.55 -2.00 -5.26
C THR A 198 21.68 -3.27 -4.44
N MET A 199 20.61 -4.07 -4.35
CA MET A 199 20.66 -5.36 -3.66
C MET A 199 21.62 -6.32 -4.36
N HIS A 200 21.60 -6.36 -5.69
CA HIS A 200 22.54 -7.17 -6.47
C HIS A 200 23.99 -6.72 -6.27
N GLU A 201 24.28 -5.40 -6.31
CA GLU A 201 25.61 -4.84 -6.07
C GLU A 201 26.16 -5.22 -4.68
N LEU A 202 25.28 -5.18 -3.67
CA LEU A 202 25.62 -5.50 -2.29
C LEU A 202 25.52 -7.00 -1.95
N GLN A 203 25.19 -7.84 -2.93
CA GLN A 203 24.97 -9.28 -2.75
C GLN A 203 23.93 -9.62 -1.66
N ILE A 204 22.89 -8.82 -1.59
CA ILE A 204 21.73 -9.07 -0.73
C ILE A 204 20.69 -9.86 -1.54
N LEU A 205 20.26 -11.00 -1.01
CA LEU A 205 19.26 -11.83 -1.69
C LEU A 205 17.89 -11.16 -1.69
N SER A 206 17.22 -11.17 -2.82
CA SER A 206 15.81 -10.75 -2.93
C SER A 206 14.86 -11.81 -2.36
N LEU A 207 13.63 -11.43 -2.05
CA LEU A 207 12.57 -12.35 -1.63
C LEU A 207 11.61 -12.60 -2.80
N GLU A 208 11.42 -13.87 -3.18
CA GLU A 208 10.54 -14.25 -4.27
C GLU A 208 9.37 -15.08 -3.76
N ILE A 209 8.14 -14.63 -4.07
CA ILE A 209 6.90 -15.29 -3.66
C ILE A 209 5.98 -15.43 -4.87
N GLN A 210 5.62 -16.65 -5.22
CA GLN A 210 4.81 -16.94 -6.41
C GLN A 210 3.48 -16.18 -6.42
N ARG A 211 2.86 -16.01 -5.27
CA ARG A 211 1.57 -15.35 -5.10
C ARG A 211 1.66 -13.82 -4.93
N MET A 212 2.88 -13.27 -4.96
CA MET A 212 3.16 -11.83 -4.89
C MET A 212 4.21 -11.45 -5.94
N PRO A 213 3.86 -11.50 -7.24
CA PRO A 213 4.79 -11.17 -8.31
C PRO A 213 5.26 -9.72 -8.21
N LYS A 214 6.52 -9.48 -8.56
CA LYS A 214 7.11 -8.14 -8.60
C LYS A 214 6.89 -7.44 -9.94
N THR A 215 6.57 -8.20 -10.98
CA THR A 215 6.30 -7.67 -12.32
C THR A 215 4.90 -7.08 -12.38
N PRO A 216 4.73 -5.80 -12.73
CA PRO A 216 3.42 -5.20 -12.89
C PRO A 216 2.56 -5.94 -13.93
N GLY A 217 1.33 -6.24 -13.57
CA GLY A 217 0.37 -6.92 -14.46
C GLY A 217 0.42 -8.45 -14.43
N GLU A 218 1.44 -9.06 -13.84
CA GLU A 218 1.43 -10.48 -13.53
C GLU A 218 0.56 -10.78 -12.32
N LEU A 219 -0.15 -11.89 -12.36
CA LEU A 219 -0.97 -12.35 -11.24
C LEU A 219 -0.20 -13.33 -10.35
N PHE A 220 0.65 -14.13 -10.97
CA PHE A 220 1.51 -15.11 -10.31
C PHE A 220 2.89 -15.08 -10.95
N ALA A 221 3.92 -15.13 -10.13
CA ALA A 221 5.29 -15.29 -10.61
C ALA A 221 5.54 -16.76 -11.04
N ASP A 222 6.42 -16.94 -11.99
CA ASP A 222 6.88 -18.29 -12.35
C ASP A 222 8.20 -18.60 -11.63
N PRO A 223 8.22 -19.57 -10.70
CA PRO A 223 9.43 -19.93 -9.95
C PRO A 223 10.61 -20.34 -10.85
N ALA A 224 10.36 -20.80 -12.07
CA ALA A 224 11.42 -21.15 -13.03
C ALA A 224 12.25 -19.94 -13.51
N HIS A 225 11.72 -18.73 -13.34
CA HIS A 225 12.37 -17.48 -13.74
C HIS A 225 12.94 -16.65 -12.58
N TYR A 226 12.94 -17.17 -11.37
CA TYR A 226 13.52 -16.46 -10.22
C TYR A 226 15.01 -16.16 -10.42
N PRO A 227 15.49 -14.99 -9.97
CA PRO A 227 16.92 -14.71 -10.04
C PRO A 227 17.70 -15.62 -9.11
N TYR A 228 18.97 -15.93 -9.47
CA TYR A 228 19.82 -16.76 -8.62
C TYR A 228 20.06 -16.11 -7.24
N PHE A 229 20.31 -14.80 -7.19
CA PHE A 229 20.47 -14.07 -5.93
C PHE A 229 19.13 -13.81 -5.23
N SER A 230 18.42 -14.88 -4.90
CA SER A 230 17.14 -14.79 -4.21
C SER A 230 16.94 -15.90 -3.17
N VAL A 231 15.99 -15.65 -2.30
CA VAL A 231 15.32 -16.64 -1.45
C VAL A 231 13.90 -16.76 -1.95
N CYS A 232 13.46 -17.95 -2.33
CA CYS A 232 12.06 -18.16 -2.65
C CYS A 232 11.33 -18.89 -1.50
N THR A 233 10.05 -18.61 -1.37
CA THR A 233 9.19 -19.24 -0.38
C THR A 233 7.75 -19.36 -0.88
N THR A 234 7.02 -20.34 -0.42
CA THR A 234 5.60 -20.53 -0.74
C THR A 234 4.69 -19.58 0.04
N SER A 235 5.07 -19.21 1.25
CA SER A 235 4.35 -18.24 2.10
C SER A 235 5.30 -17.57 3.10
N THR A 236 4.80 -16.51 3.77
CA THR A 236 5.49 -15.80 4.85
C THR A 236 4.56 -15.67 6.06
N HIS A 237 5.06 -15.10 7.15
CA HIS A 237 4.25 -14.78 8.33
C HIS A 237 3.17 -13.71 8.09
N ASP A 238 3.25 -12.97 6.96
CA ASP A 238 2.31 -11.90 6.60
C ASP A 238 1.23 -12.35 5.61
N MET A 239 1.18 -13.65 5.28
CA MET A 239 0.20 -14.20 4.34
C MET A 239 -0.27 -15.60 4.75
N ASN A 240 -1.46 -15.96 4.30
CA ASN A 240 -2.02 -17.28 4.58
C ASN A 240 -1.15 -18.42 4.04
N PRO A 241 -0.99 -19.53 4.79
CA PRO A 241 -0.42 -20.78 4.28
C PRO A 241 -1.17 -21.25 3.03
N LEU A 242 -0.54 -22.10 2.21
CA LEU A 242 -1.10 -22.57 0.93
C LEU A 242 -2.53 -23.10 1.05
N ARG A 243 -2.82 -23.90 2.08
CA ARG A 243 -4.15 -24.49 2.25
C ARG A 243 -5.22 -23.44 2.55
N ALA A 244 -4.94 -22.52 3.47
CA ALA A 244 -5.90 -21.47 3.81
C ALA A 244 -6.12 -20.53 2.62
N TRP A 245 -5.04 -20.14 1.93
CA TRP A 245 -5.13 -19.32 0.73
C TRP A 245 -5.91 -20.00 -0.40
N TRP A 246 -5.78 -21.33 -0.57
CA TRP A 246 -6.47 -22.07 -1.61
C TRP A 246 -8.00 -21.99 -1.48
N GLU A 247 -8.50 -21.87 -0.26
CA GLU A 247 -9.92 -21.85 0.06
C GLU A 247 -10.49 -20.41 0.18
N GLU A 248 -9.63 -19.40 0.22
CA GLU A 248 -10.00 -18.01 0.48
C GLU A 248 -10.72 -17.34 -0.70
N ASP A 249 -10.18 -17.49 -1.91
CA ASP A 249 -10.72 -16.92 -3.15
C ASP A 249 -10.74 -17.97 -4.26
N ARG A 250 -11.93 -18.47 -4.55
CA ARG A 250 -12.12 -19.55 -5.53
C ARG A 250 -11.82 -19.14 -6.97
N GLU A 251 -12.05 -17.89 -7.33
CA GLU A 251 -11.77 -17.38 -8.67
C GLU A 251 -10.25 -17.26 -8.89
N LEU A 252 -9.56 -16.68 -7.91
CA LEU A 252 -8.11 -16.54 -7.93
C LEU A 252 -7.43 -17.93 -7.94
N THR A 253 -7.91 -18.85 -7.12
CA THR A 253 -7.39 -20.22 -7.05
C THR A 253 -7.62 -21.00 -8.35
N ALA A 254 -8.76 -20.80 -8.99
CA ALA A 254 -9.03 -21.42 -10.30
C ALA A 254 -8.04 -20.92 -11.37
N ARG A 255 -7.78 -19.63 -11.38
CA ARG A 255 -6.77 -19.05 -12.26
C ARG A 255 -5.36 -19.61 -11.95
N PHE A 256 -4.99 -19.69 -10.70
CA PHE A 256 -3.71 -20.30 -10.31
C PHE A 256 -3.57 -21.74 -10.77
N TYR A 257 -4.62 -22.54 -10.62
CA TYR A 257 -4.66 -23.94 -11.05
C TYR A 257 -4.46 -24.10 -12.56
N HIS A 258 -5.13 -23.26 -13.35
CA HIS A 258 -5.06 -23.33 -14.80
C HIS A 258 -3.83 -22.62 -15.37
N GLU A 259 -3.52 -21.40 -14.90
CA GLU A 259 -2.48 -20.56 -15.49
C GLU A 259 -1.09 -20.87 -14.92
N ALA A 260 -0.95 -21.00 -13.60
CA ALA A 260 0.36 -21.20 -12.97
C ALA A 260 0.75 -22.69 -12.87
N LEU A 261 -0.19 -23.58 -12.53
CA LEU A 261 0.09 -25.02 -12.48
C LEU A 261 -0.04 -25.71 -13.85
N GLY A 262 -0.70 -25.07 -14.82
CA GLY A 262 -0.93 -25.61 -16.17
C GLY A 262 -1.85 -26.82 -16.21
N ILE A 263 -2.81 -26.93 -15.26
CA ILE A 263 -3.67 -28.10 -15.10
C ILE A 263 -5.07 -27.78 -15.61
N GLY A 264 -5.61 -28.65 -16.47
CA GLY A 264 -6.99 -28.55 -16.96
C GLY A 264 -8.00 -29.30 -16.08
N GLY A 265 -9.30 -29.10 -16.36
CA GLY A 265 -10.39 -29.77 -15.67
C GLY A 265 -10.89 -29.01 -14.45
N ASP A 266 -11.67 -29.71 -13.60
CA ASP A 266 -12.29 -29.11 -12.43
C ASP A 266 -11.27 -28.82 -11.31
N VAL A 267 -11.36 -27.64 -10.73
CA VAL A 267 -10.47 -27.22 -9.64
C VAL A 267 -10.92 -27.86 -8.32
N PRO A 268 -10.05 -28.64 -7.65
CA PRO A 268 -10.37 -29.19 -6.36
C PRO A 268 -10.78 -28.12 -5.33
N TYR A 269 -11.76 -28.42 -4.50
CA TYR A 269 -12.20 -27.48 -3.47
C TYR A 269 -11.11 -27.26 -2.42
N PHE A 270 -10.47 -28.32 -1.96
CA PHE A 270 -9.38 -28.27 -1.01
C PHE A 270 -8.02 -28.29 -1.71
N CYS A 271 -7.00 -27.69 -1.08
CA CYS A 271 -5.63 -27.86 -1.50
C CYS A 271 -5.16 -29.29 -1.18
N GLU A 272 -5.41 -30.20 -2.11
CA GLU A 272 -5.04 -31.60 -1.96
C GLU A 272 -3.52 -31.78 -1.81
N PRO A 273 -3.04 -32.83 -1.12
CA PRO A 273 -1.60 -33.02 -0.89
C PRO A 273 -0.75 -33.04 -2.16
N TRP A 274 -1.29 -33.50 -3.28
CA TRP A 274 -0.58 -33.51 -4.56
C TRP A 274 -0.43 -32.08 -5.16
N ILE A 275 -1.39 -31.18 -4.87
CA ILE A 275 -1.31 -29.75 -5.28
C ILE A 275 -0.21 -29.07 -4.48
N CYS A 276 -0.22 -29.23 -3.13
CA CYS A 276 0.86 -28.71 -2.29
C CYS A 276 2.22 -29.23 -2.79
N ARG A 277 2.35 -30.53 -3.03
CA ARG A 277 3.58 -31.12 -3.57
C ARG A 277 3.99 -30.48 -4.89
N ARG A 278 3.07 -30.29 -5.81
CA ARG A 278 3.35 -29.63 -7.11
C ARG A 278 3.91 -28.23 -6.92
N ILE A 279 3.30 -27.44 -6.01
CA ILE A 279 3.78 -26.08 -5.73
C ILE A 279 5.16 -26.12 -5.08
N LEU A 280 5.38 -26.99 -4.10
CA LEU A 280 6.68 -27.17 -3.45
C LEU A 280 7.76 -27.58 -4.48
N ASP A 281 7.44 -28.52 -5.38
CA ASP A 281 8.36 -28.97 -6.41
C ASP A 281 8.74 -27.83 -7.37
N MET A 282 7.83 -26.94 -7.71
CA MET A 282 8.13 -25.74 -8.53
C MET A 282 9.16 -24.84 -7.82
N HIS A 283 9.02 -24.61 -6.52
CA HIS A 283 9.95 -23.81 -5.75
C HIS A 283 11.32 -24.49 -5.55
N LEU A 284 11.32 -25.80 -5.26
CA LEU A 284 12.56 -26.59 -5.12
C LEU A 284 13.36 -26.69 -6.42
N ASN A 285 12.70 -26.63 -7.58
CA ASN A 285 13.35 -26.66 -8.88
C ASN A 285 13.63 -25.24 -9.44
N SER A 286 13.35 -24.18 -8.67
CA SER A 286 13.66 -22.82 -9.09
C SER A 286 15.18 -22.57 -9.10
N PRO A 287 15.67 -21.61 -9.88
CA PRO A 287 17.08 -21.21 -9.84
C PRO A 287 17.46 -20.37 -8.61
N ALA A 288 16.53 -20.06 -7.71
CA ALA A 288 16.80 -19.31 -6.48
C ALA A 288 17.91 -19.97 -5.64
N MET A 289 18.79 -19.17 -5.05
CA MET A 289 19.89 -19.68 -4.24
C MET A 289 19.40 -20.48 -3.01
N LEU A 290 18.31 -20.04 -2.41
CA LEU A 290 17.69 -20.70 -1.26
C LEU A 290 16.19 -20.85 -1.48
N THR A 291 15.67 -22.01 -1.07
CA THR A 291 14.23 -22.26 -0.97
C THR A 291 13.88 -22.53 0.49
N ILE A 292 13.02 -21.71 1.06
CA ILE A 292 12.53 -21.85 2.42
C ILE A 292 11.05 -22.21 2.37
N LEU A 293 10.72 -23.38 2.91
CA LEU A 293 9.37 -23.89 2.91
C LEU A 293 8.81 -23.87 4.34
N PRO A 294 7.75 -23.08 4.60
CA PRO A 294 7.08 -23.11 5.89
C PRO A 294 6.48 -24.48 6.18
N LEU A 295 6.62 -24.95 7.41
CA LEU A 295 6.12 -26.28 7.81
C LEU A 295 4.59 -26.42 7.66
N GLN A 296 3.87 -25.29 7.67
CA GLN A 296 2.42 -25.22 7.53
C GLN A 296 1.93 -25.48 6.09
N ASP A 297 2.79 -25.34 5.11
CA ASP A 297 2.49 -25.53 3.69
C ASP A 297 2.73 -26.99 3.26
#